data_3067331526e8e06e0bfd7551e931161c
#
_entry.id   3067331526e8e06e0bfd7551e931161c
#
_cell.length_a   1.000
_cell.length_b   1.000
_cell.length_c   1.000
_cell.angle_alpha   90.00
_cell.angle_beta   90.00
_cell.angle_gamma   90.00
#
_symmetry.space_group_name_H-M   'P 1'
#
loop_
_entity.id
_entity.type
_entity.pdbx_description
1 polymer ?
#
loop_
_entity_poly.entity_id
_entity_poly.type
_entity_poly.pdbx_seq_one_letter_code
_entity_poly.pdbx_strand_id
1 'polypeptide(L)'
;MELSVADRLDLYEIPGRYGDAIDDRDWDRLRTIFTSDAVFDLTGVGSRRLVGVDEIVTFMEDEAQHPRTHMMTNIYADATATGAELRFRIVALLGQGKTGTASYYDQVIKTPDGWRVQHRETTLRRRDKREANVDRNGIAL
;
A
#
# COMPACT_ATOMS: atom_id res chain seq x y z
N MET A 1 22.52 7.00 -1.38
CA MET A 1 22.52 5.66 -2.04
C MET A 1 21.97 5.82 -3.44
N GLU A 2 22.43 5.07 -4.37
CA GLU A 2 21.86 4.98 -5.72
C GLU A 2 21.17 3.62 -5.91
N LEU A 3 19.97 3.63 -6.51
CA LEU A 3 19.24 2.40 -6.79
C LEU A 3 19.71 1.83 -8.13
N SER A 4 20.22 0.60 -8.11
CA SER A 4 20.52 -0.16 -9.33
C SER A 4 19.23 -0.51 -10.08
N VAL A 5 19.36 -0.98 -11.32
CA VAL A 5 18.21 -1.49 -12.08
C VAL A 5 17.56 -2.67 -11.38
N ALA A 6 18.36 -3.56 -10.79
CA ALA A 6 17.83 -4.69 -10.00
C ALA A 6 17.05 -4.22 -8.78
N ASP A 7 17.57 -3.24 -8.02
CA ASP A 7 16.84 -2.65 -6.89
C ASP A 7 15.50 -2.06 -7.33
N ARG A 8 15.48 -1.36 -8.46
CA ARG A 8 14.23 -0.79 -8.98
C ARG A 8 13.21 -1.85 -9.36
N LEU A 9 13.64 -2.95 -9.97
CA LEU A 9 12.75 -4.06 -10.31
C LEU A 9 12.19 -4.72 -9.05
N ASP A 10 13.03 -4.99 -8.05
CA ASP A 10 12.59 -5.56 -6.78
C ASP A 10 11.58 -4.65 -6.05
N LEU A 11 11.85 -3.33 -6.05
CA LEU A 11 10.94 -2.36 -5.44
C LEU A 11 9.60 -2.27 -6.18
N TYR A 12 9.59 -2.36 -7.52
CA TYR A 12 8.36 -2.36 -8.32
C TYR A 12 7.48 -3.59 -8.08
N GLU A 13 8.05 -4.71 -7.64
CA GLU A 13 7.28 -5.91 -7.34
C GLU A 13 6.56 -5.85 -5.98
N ILE A 14 7.03 -5.04 -5.03
CA ILE A 14 6.46 -4.96 -3.68
C ILE A 14 4.96 -4.69 -3.69
N PRO A 15 4.43 -3.68 -4.42
CA PRO A 15 2.99 -3.41 -4.44
C PRO A 15 2.15 -4.59 -4.95
N GLY A 16 2.58 -5.22 -6.04
CA GLY A 16 1.87 -6.38 -6.60
C GLY A 16 1.87 -7.57 -5.65
N ARG A 17 3.03 -7.89 -5.06
CA ARG A 17 3.16 -8.96 -4.06
C ARG A 17 2.30 -8.71 -2.83
N TYR A 18 2.22 -7.46 -2.37
CA TYR A 18 1.34 -7.07 -1.27
C TYR A 18 -0.13 -7.25 -1.63
N GLY A 19 -0.57 -6.76 -2.79
CA GLY A 19 -1.94 -6.90 -3.25
C GLY A 19 -2.37 -8.36 -3.35
N ASP A 20 -1.55 -9.20 -3.97
CA ASP A 20 -1.81 -10.63 -4.10
C ASP A 20 -1.84 -11.33 -2.74
N ALA A 21 -0.94 -10.99 -1.81
CA ALA A 21 -0.95 -11.56 -0.47
C ALA A 21 -2.27 -11.31 0.26
N ILE A 22 -2.81 -10.10 0.15
CA ILE A 22 -4.11 -9.75 0.72
C ILE A 22 -5.24 -10.46 -0.02
N ASP A 23 -5.28 -10.38 -1.35
CA ASP A 23 -6.37 -10.92 -2.18
C ASP A 23 -6.47 -12.45 -2.05
N ASP A 24 -5.32 -13.13 -1.95
CA ASP A 24 -5.22 -14.59 -1.81
C ASP A 24 -5.27 -15.07 -0.36
N ARG A 25 -5.31 -14.17 0.62
CA ARG A 25 -5.23 -14.51 2.06
C ARG A 25 -3.94 -15.27 2.41
N ASP A 26 -2.86 -14.95 1.73
CA ASP A 26 -1.54 -15.52 1.94
C ASP A 26 -0.76 -14.71 2.99
N TRP A 27 -1.05 -15.01 4.26
CA TRP A 27 -0.48 -14.27 5.40
C TRP A 27 1.01 -14.52 5.57
N ASP A 28 1.51 -15.66 5.17
CA ASP A 28 2.95 -15.95 5.19
C ASP A 28 3.68 -15.07 4.15
N ARG A 29 3.13 -14.93 2.96
CA ARG A 29 3.64 -14.00 1.95
C ARG A 29 3.58 -12.55 2.46
N LEU A 30 2.49 -12.16 3.12
CA LEU A 30 2.35 -10.81 3.67
C LEU A 30 3.49 -10.47 4.64
N ARG A 31 3.89 -11.42 5.49
CA ARG A 31 5.03 -11.27 6.42
C ARG A 31 6.34 -10.95 5.72
N THR A 32 6.56 -11.49 4.53
CA THR A 32 7.79 -11.24 3.76
C THR A 32 7.90 -9.85 3.16
N ILE A 33 6.81 -9.08 3.15
CA ILE A 33 6.78 -7.71 2.63
C ILE A 33 7.38 -6.72 3.63
N PHE A 34 7.22 -6.97 4.92
CA PHE A 34 7.53 -6.04 6.00
C PHE A 34 8.76 -6.47 6.80
N THR A 35 9.42 -5.50 7.44
CA THR A 35 10.36 -5.80 8.54
C THR A 35 9.59 -6.26 9.77
N SER A 36 10.26 -6.95 10.69
CA SER A 36 9.62 -7.44 11.92
C SER A 36 9.03 -6.32 12.79
N ASP A 37 9.67 -5.17 12.77
CA ASP A 37 9.32 -3.96 13.52
C ASP A 37 8.52 -2.92 12.70
N ALA A 38 8.02 -3.31 11.53
CA ALA A 38 7.36 -2.39 10.60
C ALA A 38 6.18 -1.65 11.24
N VAL A 39 5.96 -0.43 10.79
CA VAL A 39 4.80 0.37 11.15
C VAL A 39 3.89 0.51 9.93
N PHE A 40 2.61 0.22 10.10
CA PHE A 40 1.60 0.50 9.08
C PHE A 40 0.61 1.53 9.63
N ASP A 41 0.73 2.75 9.17
CA ASP A 41 -0.12 3.87 9.58
C ASP A 41 -1.38 3.93 8.72
N LEU A 42 -2.50 3.50 9.29
CA LEU A 42 -3.82 3.53 8.67
C LEU A 42 -4.68 4.72 9.16
N THR A 43 -4.09 5.67 9.88
CA THR A 43 -4.85 6.85 10.37
C THR A 43 -5.40 7.70 9.23
N GLY A 44 -4.69 7.76 8.10
CA GLY A 44 -5.13 8.48 6.90
C GLY A 44 -6.35 7.85 6.18
N VAL A 45 -6.75 6.64 6.56
CA VAL A 45 -7.96 5.95 6.09
C VAL A 45 -9.00 5.75 7.19
N GLY A 46 -8.83 6.41 8.33
CA GLY A 46 -9.79 6.38 9.45
C GLY A 46 -9.63 5.20 10.40
N SER A 47 -8.47 4.55 10.40
CA SER A 47 -8.15 3.46 11.32
C SER A 47 -7.02 3.87 12.28
N ARG A 48 -6.18 2.95 12.67
CA ARG A 48 -5.10 3.14 13.64
C ARG A 48 -3.71 2.85 13.05
N ARG A 49 -2.70 3.12 13.83
CA ARG A 49 -1.32 2.72 13.53
C ARG A 49 -1.08 1.31 14.08
N LEU A 50 -0.57 0.43 13.23
CA LEU A 50 -0.17 -0.93 13.56
C LEU A 50 1.34 -0.98 13.73
N VAL A 51 1.83 -1.62 14.77
CA VAL A 51 3.27 -1.69 15.10
C VAL A 51 3.73 -3.14 15.20
N GLY A 52 4.65 -3.50 14.33
CA GLY A 52 5.18 -4.86 14.19
C GLY A 52 4.40 -5.71 13.18
N VAL A 53 5.13 -6.59 12.50
CA VAL A 53 4.55 -7.43 11.43
C VAL A 53 3.45 -8.35 11.96
N ASP A 54 3.55 -8.83 13.20
CA ASP A 54 2.52 -9.68 13.80
C ASP A 54 1.20 -8.93 13.97
N GLU A 55 1.23 -7.68 14.44
CA GLU A 55 0.03 -6.86 14.55
C GLU A 55 -0.56 -6.54 13.18
N ILE A 56 0.29 -6.26 12.18
CA ILE A 56 -0.15 -6.00 10.79
C ILE A 56 -0.88 -7.23 10.24
N VAL A 57 -0.32 -8.42 10.37
CA VAL A 57 -0.92 -9.65 9.86
C VAL A 57 -2.22 -9.97 10.59
N THR A 58 -2.23 -9.90 11.93
CA THR A 58 -3.44 -10.14 12.73
C THR A 58 -4.57 -9.18 12.34
N PHE A 59 -4.25 -7.89 12.16
CA PHE A 59 -5.25 -6.91 11.72
C PHE A 59 -5.81 -7.25 10.32
N MET A 60 -4.96 -7.63 9.38
CA MET A 60 -5.40 -7.97 8.02
C MET A 60 -6.21 -9.27 7.97
N GLU A 61 -5.87 -10.24 8.81
CA GLU A 61 -6.57 -11.52 8.88
C GLU A 61 -7.92 -11.41 9.59
N ASP A 62 -7.97 -10.73 10.73
CA ASP A 62 -9.10 -10.82 11.66
C ASP A 62 -10.02 -9.60 11.62
N GLU A 63 -9.50 -8.40 11.32
CA GLU A 63 -10.26 -7.16 11.48
C GLU A 63 -10.56 -6.45 10.16
N ALA A 64 -9.64 -6.45 9.22
CA ALA A 64 -9.77 -5.66 8.01
C ALA A 64 -10.84 -6.25 7.07
N GLN A 65 -11.64 -5.35 6.51
CA GLN A 65 -12.53 -5.70 5.38
C GLN A 65 -11.77 -5.48 4.08
N HIS A 66 -11.65 -6.54 3.29
CA HIS A 66 -10.90 -6.50 2.06
C HIS A 66 -11.79 -6.40 0.83
N PRO A 67 -11.40 -5.62 -0.19
CA PRO A 67 -12.06 -5.65 -1.47
C PRO A 67 -11.84 -7.00 -2.16
N ARG A 68 -12.53 -7.22 -3.28
CA ARG A 68 -12.36 -8.46 -4.07
C ARG A 68 -10.97 -8.55 -4.69
N THR A 69 -10.42 -7.42 -5.09
CA THR A 69 -9.08 -7.36 -5.67
C THR A 69 -8.50 -5.96 -5.56
N HIS A 70 -7.17 -5.91 -5.49
CA HIS A 70 -6.38 -4.70 -5.58
C HIS A 70 -5.67 -4.63 -6.92
N MET A 71 -5.71 -3.47 -7.57
CA MET A 71 -4.87 -3.16 -8.71
C MET A 71 -3.88 -2.08 -8.30
N MET A 72 -2.59 -2.33 -8.52
CA MET A 72 -1.52 -1.41 -8.17
C MET A 72 -1.10 -0.60 -9.38
N THR A 73 -0.96 0.70 -9.19
CA THR A 73 -0.63 1.64 -10.27
C THR A 73 0.22 2.80 -9.78
N ASN A 74 0.76 3.61 -10.70
CA ASN A 74 1.57 4.78 -10.40
C ASN A 74 2.76 4.45 -9.47
N ILE A 75 3.44 3.34 -9.76
CA ILE A 75 4.52 2.81 -8.93
C ILE A 75 5.83 3.48 -9.32
N TYR A 76 6.53 4.05 -8.35
CA TYR A 76 7.88 4.56 -8.53
C TYR A 76 8.63 4.62 -7.19
N ALA A 77 9.96 4.61 -7.28
CA ALA A 77 10.84 4.64 -6.11
C ALA A 77 11.95 5.66 -6.28
N ASP A 78 12.22 6.38 -5.21
CA ASP A 78 13.32 7.32 -5.09
C ASP A 78 14.31 6.83 -4.03
N ALA A 79 15.61 6.96 -4.32
CA ALA A 79 16.65 6.61 -3.36
C ALA A 79 16.62 7.57 -2.17
N THR A 80 16.85 7.04 -0.98
CA THR A 80 17.09 7.82 0.24
C THR A 80 18.47 7.53 0.80
N ALA A 81 18.84 8.18 1.89
CA ALA A 81 20.14 7.94 2.54
C ALA A 81 20.30 6.50 3.03
N THR A 82 19.20 5.85 3.43
CA THR A 82 19.21 4.54 4.11
C THR A 82 18.44 3.44 3.37
N GLY A 83 17.83 3.77 2.24
CA GLY A 83 17.01 2.82 1.49
C GLY A 83 16.31 3.46 0.32
N ALA A 84 15.00 3.33 0.27
CA ALA A 84 14.15 3.93 -0.76
C ALA A 84 12.82 4.40 -0.20
N GLU A 85 12.24 5.40 -0.84
CA GLU A 85 10.85 5.79 -0.70
C GLU A 85 10.09 5.23 -1.90
N LEU A 86 9.14 4.34 -1.66
CA LEU A 86 8.30 3.73 -2.68
C LEU A 86 6.90 4.31 -2.63
N ARG A 87 6.38 4.73 -3.76
CA ARG A 87 5.03 5.29 -3.88
C ARG A 87 4.22 4.50 -4.87
N PHE A 88 2.95 4.31 -4.56
CA PHE A 88 1.99 3.70 -5.46
C PHE A 88 0.56 4.05 -5.07
N ARG A 89 -0.36 3.71 -5.95
CA ARG A 89 -1.79 3.82 -5.69
C ARG A 89 -2.44 2.48 -5.82
N ILE A 90 -3.51 2.29 -5.07
CA ILE A 90 -4.41 1.17 -5.32
C ILE A 90 -5.69 1.65 -5.98
N VAL A 91 -6.23 0.80 -6.84
CA VAL A 91 -7.62 0.81 -7.26
C VAL A 91 -8.22 -0.50 -6.76
N ALA A 92 -9.18 -0.43 -5.87
CA ALA A 92 -9.82 -1.59 -5.27
C ALA A 92 -11.22 -1.77 -5.84
N LEU A 93 -11.55 -2.98 -6.27
CA LEU A 93 -12.90 -3.35 -6.68
C LEU A 93 -13.71 -3.74 -5.45
N LEU A 94 -14.65 -2.88 -5.08
CA LEU A 94 -15.58 -3.08 -3.98
C LEU A 94 -16.84 -3.79 -4.48
N GLY A 95 -17.74 -4.12 -3.56
CA GLY A 95 -19.05 -4.66 -3.93
C GLY A 95 -19.94 -3.65 -4.67
N GLN A 96 -20.96 -4.15 -5.38
CA GLN A 96 -21.99 -3.34 -6.05
C GLN A 96 -21.47 -2.35 -7.11
N GLY A 97 -20.41 -2.72 -7.83
CA GLY A 97 -19.82 -1.88 -8.88
C GLY A 97 -19.06 -0.65 -8.37
N LYS A 98 -18.82 -0.54 -7.07
CA LYS A 98 -18.05 0.55 -6.47
C LYS A 98 -16.56 0.28 -6.57
N THR A 99 -15.79 1.36 -6.67
CA THR A 99 -14.34 1.34 -6.59
C THR A 99 -13.86 2.24 -5.46
N GLY A 100 -12.72 1.90 -4.88
CA GLY A 100 -12.02 2.75 -3.92
C GLY A 100 -10.60 3.02 -4.39
N THR A 101 -10.02 4.15 -4.01
CA THR A 101 -8.63 4.45 -4.32
C THR A 101 -7.91 5.00 -3.09
N ALA A 102 -6.63 4.64 -2.95
CA ALA A 102 -5.77 5.14 -1.90
C ALA A 102 -4.35 5.34 -2.43
N SER A 103 -3.60 6.21 -1.78
CA SER A 103 -2.17 6.39 -2.00
C SER A 103 -1.38 5.75 -0.87
N TYR A 104 -0.30 5.07 -1.24
CA TYR A 104 0.64 4.43 -0.33
C TYR A 104 2.00 5.10 -0.42
N TYR A 105 2.61 5.31 0.72
CA TYR A 105 3.95 5.85 0.89
C TYR A 105 4.74 4.91 1.80
N ASP A 106 5.73 4.26 1.23
CA ASP A 106 6.55 3.28 1.93
C ASP A 106 7.97 3.78 2.10
N GLN A 107 8.50 3.68 3.32
CA GLN A 107 9.93 3.69 3.55
C GLN A 107 10.43 2.25 3.53
N VAL A 108 11.32 1.96 2.61
CA VAL A 108 11.78 0.60 2.31
C VAL A 108 13.28 0.51 2.57
N ILE A 109 13.70 -0.53 3.25
CA ILE A 109 15.11 -0.78 3.51
C ILE A 109 15.56 -2.10 2.87
N LYS A 110 16.84 -2.17 2.52
CA LYS A 110 17.44 -3.40 2.00
C LYS A 110 17.95 -4.23 3.16
N THR A 111 17.41 -5.43 3.29
CA THR A 111 17.82 -6.42 4.28
C THR A 111 18.60 -7.58 3.62
N PRO A 112 19.23 -8.49 4.38
CA PRO A 112 19.83 -9.69 3.80
C PRO A 112 18.85 -10.53 2.98
N ASP A 113 17.55 -10.48 3.30
CA ASP A 113 16.49 -11.21 2.61
C ASP A 113 15.81 -10.40 1.49
N GLY A 114 16.39 -9.26 1.09
CA GLY A 114 15.87 -8.36 0.07
C GLY A 114 15.21 -7.09 0.63
N TRP A 115 14.52 -6.36 -0.22
CA TRP A 115 13.84 -5.14 0.16
C TRP A 115 12.61 -5.41 1.02
N ARG A 116 12.44 -4.63 2.12
CA ARG A 116 11.32 -4.76 3.06
C ARG A 116 10.78 -3.40 3.44
N VAL A 117 9.45 -3.32 3.55
CA VAL A 117 8.76 -2.11 4.04
C VAL A 117 8.97 -1.99 5.54
N GLN A 118 9.56 -0.89 5.97
CA GLN A 118 9.76 -0.56 7.38
C GLN A 118 8.67 0.37 7.90
N HIS A 119 8.20 1.29 7.08
CA HIS A 119 7.10 2.18 7.43
C HIS A 119 6.19 2.37 6.23
N ARG A 120 4.89 2.27 6.44
CA ARG A 120 3.85 2.50 5.43
C ARG A 120 2.81 3.46 5.93
N GLU A 121 2.51 4.45 5.12
CA GLU A 121 1.36 5.33 5.29
C GLU A 121 0.36 5.12 4.16
N THR A 122 -0.93 5.17 4.52
CA THR A 122 -2.01 5.05 3.54
C THR A 122 -2.98 6.20 3.72
N THR A 123 -3.33 6.86 2.62
CA THR A 123 -4.31 7.94 2.61
C THR A 123 -5.37 7.71 1.53
N LEU A 124 -6.62 8.05 1.85
CA LEU A 124 -7.69 8.01 0.84
C LEU A 124 -7.49 9.12 -0.17
N ARG A 125 -7.70 8.79 -1.43
CA ARG A 125 -7.76 9.77 -2.51
C ARG A 125 -9.18 10.28 -2.66
N ARG A 126 -9.61 11.09 -1.72
CA ARG A 126 -10.88 11.81 -1.78
C ARG A 126 -10.61 13.26 -2.08
N ARG A 127 -11.41 13.83 -2.97
CA ARG A 127 -11.47 15.27 -3.13
C ARG A 127 -12.39 15.85 -2.06
N ASP A 128 -12.11 17.08 -1.63
CA ASP A 128 -13.08 17.86 -0.86
C ASP A 128 -14.39 17.92 -1.65
N LYS A 129 -15.51 18.03 -0.96
CA LYS A 129 -16.83 18.18 -1.59
C LYS A 129 -16.89 19.34 -2.59
N ARG A 130 -16.04 20.36 -2.43
CA ARG A 130 -15.92 21.51 -3.35
C ARG A 130 -15.13 21.18 -4.63
N GLU A 131 -14.34 20.13 -4.60
CA GLU A 131 -13.48 19.70 -5.70
C GLU A 131 -14.00 18.41 -6.35
N ALA A 132 -15.20 17.96 -5.99
CA ALA A 132 -15.79 16.81 -6.63
C ALA A 132 -15.84 17.06 -8.14
N ASN A 133 -15.22 16.18 -8.92
CA ASN A 133 -15.41 16.19 -10.37
C ASN A 133 -16.86 15.86 -10.65
N VAL A 134 -17.59 16.86 -10.99
CA VAL A 134 -18.95 16.71 -11.49
C VAL A 134 -18.96 17.16 -12.95
N ASP A 135 -19.73 16.49 -13.76
CA ASP A 135 -20.02 16.95 -15.11
C ASP A 135 -20.86 18.24 -15.06
N ARG A 136 -21.22 18.77 -16.24
CA ARG A 136 -22.05 19.98 -16.35
C ARG A 136 -23.44 19.84 -15.74
N ASN A 137 -23.86 18.61 -15.45
CA ASN A 137 -25.17 18.29 -14.85
C ASN A 137 -25.05 17.96 -13.36
N GLY A 138 -23.86 18.10 -12.76
CA GLY A 138 -23.61 17.79 -11.36
C GLY A 138 -23.46 16.30 -11.06
N ILE A 139 -23.23 15.46 -12.09
CA ILE A 139 -23.00 14.01 -11.94
C ILE A 139 -21.52 13.78 -11.66
N ALA A 140 -21.21 13.00 -10.62
CA ALA A 140 -19.84 12.64 -10.28
C ALA A 140 -19.17 11.85 -11.41
N LEU A 141 -17.99 12.31 -11.82
CA LEU A 141 -17.15 11.65 -12.83
C LEU A 141 -16.33 10.53 -12.23
#